data_1d04d4c1eac340e76895aba5a5373324
#
_entry.id   1d04d4c1eac340e76895aba5a5373324
#
_cell.length_a   1.000
_cell.length_b   1.000
_cell.length_c   1.000
_cell.angle_alpha   90.00
_cell.angle_beta   90.00
_cell.angle_gamma   90.00
#
_symmetry.space_group_name_H-M   'P 1'
#
loop_
_entity.id
_entity.type
_entity.pdbx_description
1 polymer ?
#
loop_
_entity_poly.entity_id
_entity_poly.type
_entity_poly.pdbx_seq_one_letter_code
_entity_poly.pdbx_strand_id
1 'polypeptide(L)'
;MTVRPFPREVKRLVARTFLELGAATPTLFKLKETIVVRDGNCVARAYRAGGLKAVWLIDHGILRFHDAQGNTLRTINLLEKLMPQVMAA
;
A
#
# COMPACT_ATOMS: atom_id res chain seq x y z
N MET A 1 -3.12 13.60 -18.17
CA MET A 1 -2.04 13.62 -17.18
C MET A 1 -2.32 12.57 -16.11
N THR A 2 -1.31 11.77 -15.78
CA THR A 2 -1.46 10.74 -14.75
C THR A 2 -1.08 11.34 -13.39
N VAL A 3 -1.98 11.23 -12.42
CA VAL A 3 -1.73 11.69 -11.05
C VAL A 3 -1.46 10.46 -10.18
N ARG A 4 -0.34 10.48 -9.45
CA ARG A 4 0.05 9.38 -8.58
C ARG A 4 0.27 9.88 -7.16
N PRO A 5 -0.14 9.11 -6.14
CA PRO A 5 0.15 9.48 -4.77
C PRO A 5 1.64 9.36 -4.49
N PHE A 6 2.12 10.15 -3.53
CA PHE A 6 3.52 10.06 -3.13
C PHE A 6 3.76 8.78 -2.33
N PRO A 7 4.92 8.12 -2.54
CA PRO A 7 5.23 6.89 -1.79
C PRO A 7 5.13 7.07 -0.28
N ARG A 8 5.49 8.24 0.24
CA ARG A 8 5.40 8.52 1.67
C ARG A 8 3.96 8.47 2.18
N GLU A 9 3.02 9.00 1.40
CA GLU A 9 1.60 8.97 1.76
C GLU A 9 1.06 7.56 1.74
N VAL A 10 1.45 6.77 0.74
CA VAL A 10 1.05 5.37 0.65
C VAL A 10 1.60 4.59 1.84
N LYS A 11 2.85 4.81 2.21
CA LYS A 11 3.47 4.13 3.34
C LYS A 11 2.74 4.45 4.66
N ARG A 12 2.33 5.70 4.85
CA ARG A 12 1.55 6.08 6.04
C ARG A 12 0.20 5.37 6.06
N LEU A 13 -0.46 5.29 4.91
CA LEU A 13 -1.73 4.60 4.80
C LEU A 13 -1.57 3.11 5.08
N VAL A 14 -0.49 2.51 4.59
CA VAL A 14 -0.17 1.10 4.87
C VAL A 14 -0.01 0.89 6.37
N ALA A 15 0.76 1.74 7.04
CA ALA A 15 1.00 1.61 8.48
C ALA A 15 -0.31 1.74 9.26
N ARG A 16 -1.13 2.72 8.92
CA ARG A 16 -2.43 2.93 9.57
C ARG A 16 -3.33 1.71 9.39
N THR A 17 -3.40 1.20 8.15
CA THR A 17 -4.26 0.07 7.85
C THR A 17 -3.77 -1.20 8.55
N PHE A 18 -2.45 -1.39 8.64
CA PHE A 18 -1.91 -2.51 9.40
C PHE A 18 -2.35 -2.46 10.87
N LEU A 19 -2.38 -1.26 11.47
CA LEU A 19 -2.89 -1.10 12.83
C LEU A 19 -4.36 -1.49 12.91
N GLU A 20 -5.18 -1.06 11.95
CA GLU A 20 -6.59 -1.42 11.90
C GLU A 20 -6.79 -2.92 11.74
N LEU A 21 -5.87 -3.60 11.06
CA LEU A 21 -5.93 -5.03 10.83
C LEU A 21 -5.31 -5.85 11.98
N GLY A 22 -4.85 -5.17 13.04
CA GLY A 22 -4.39 -5.85 14.24
C GLY A 22 -2.89 -5.87 14.49
N ALA A 23 -2.10 -5.22 13.64
CA ALA A 23 -0.65 -5.15 13.88
C ALA A 23 -0.35 -4.29 15.12
N ALA A 24 0.64 -4.71 15.91
CA ALA A 24 1.07 -3.93 17.05
C ALA A 24 1.93 -2.75 16.60
N THR A 25 1.80 -1.60 17.28
CA THR A 25 2.56 -0.40 16.96
C THR A 25 4.08 -0.66 16.84
N PRO A 26 4.73 -1.37 17.79
CA PRO A 26 6.16 -1.63 17.67
C PRO A 26 6.56 -2.38 16.41
N THR A 27 5.66 -3.21 15.86
CA THR A 27 5.94 -3.97 14.65
C THR A 27 6.13 -3.06 13.44
N LEU A 28 5.47 -1.89 13.46
CA LEU A 28 5.52 -0.95 12.33
C LEU A 28 6.88 -0.27 12.20
N PHE A 29 7.69 -0.23 13.26
CA PHE A 29 9.05 0.28 13.17
C PHE A 29 9.96 -0.65 12.35
N LYS A 30 9.49 -1.89 12.14
CA LYS A 30 10.21 -2.89 11.34
C LYS A 30 9.53 -3.10 9.98
N LEU A 31 8.75 -2.12 9.54
CA LEU A 31 8.07 -2.20 8.25
C LEU A 31 9.12 -2.31 7.14
N LYS A 32 9.02 -3.39 6.36
CA LYS A 32 9.93 -3.64 5.25
C LYS A 32 9.25 -3.28 3.94
N GLU A 33 9.99 -2.60 3.08
CA GLU A 33 9.52 -2.24 1.75
C GLU A 33 10.34 -2.97 0.69
N THR A 34 9.66 -3.59 -0.27
CA THR A 34 10.29 -4.24 -1.42
C THR A 34 9.76 -3.59 -2.68
N ILE A 35 10.65 -3.25 -3.61
CA ILE A 35 10.27 -2.65 -4.88
C ILE A 35 10.33 -3.75 -5.94
N VAL A 36 9.24 -3.86 -6.72
CA VAL A 36 9.17 -4.81 -7.83
C VAL A 36 9.42 -4.05 -9.13
N VAL A 37 10.47 -4.45 -9.84
CA VAL A 37 10.88 -3.79 -11.09
C VAL A 37 10.66 -4.76 -12.25
N ARG A 38 10.06 -4.25 -13.34
CA ARG A 38 9.87 -5.01 -14.56
C ARG A 38 10.24 -4.11 -15.74
N ASP A 39 11.15 -4.60 -16.61
CA ASP A 39 11.61 -3.85 -17.78
C ASP A 39 12.13 -2.45 -17.43
N GLY A 40 12.85 -2.35 -16.30
CA GLY A 40 13.43 -1.09 -15.84
C GLY A 40 12.46 -0.15 -15.15
N ASN A 41 11.20 -0.53 -14.99
CA ASN A 41 10.18 0.31 -14.36
C ASN A 41 9.67 -0.31 -13.06
N CYS A 42 9.47 0.52 -12.04
CA CYS A 42 8.86 0.08 -10.79
C CYS A 42 7.36 -0.12 -11.03
N VAL A 43 6.90 -1.37 -10.99
CA VAL A 43 5.50 -1.70 -11.25
C VAL A 43 4.72 -1.95 -9.98
N ALA A 44 5.38 -2.25 -8.86
CA ALA A 44 4.73 -2.48 -7.59
C ALA A 44 5.67 -2.23 -6.44
N ARG A 45 5.12 -1.98 -5.25
CA ARG A 45 5.86 -1.94 -4.00
C ARG A 45 5.12 -2.82 -3.00
N ALA A 46 5.87 -3.60 -2.25
CA ALA A 46 5.30 -4.47 -1.22
C ALA A 46 5.81 -4.01 0.16
N TYR A 47 4.92 -4.04 1.13
CA TYR A 47 5.21 -3.64 2.51
C TYR A 47 4.85 -4.80 3.42
N ARG A 48 5.72 -5.12 4.38
CA ARG A 48 5.50 -6.23 5.31
C ARG A 48 5.78 -5.82 6.74
N ALA A 49 4.89 -6.18 7.64
CA ALA A 49 5.08 -6.01 9.08
C ALA A 49 4.08 -6.90 9.80
N GLY A 50 4.54 -7.57 10.89
CA GLY A 50 3.65 -8.29 11.79
C GLY A 50 2.79 -9.37 11.15
N GLY A 51 3.31 -10.08 10.15
CA GLY A 51 2.53 -11.11 9.46
C GLY A 51 1.57 -10.58 8.41
N LEU A 52 1.50 -9.27 8.25
CA LEU A 52 0.67 -8.64 7.23
C LEU A 52 1.52 -8.20 6.05
N LYS A 53 0.89 -8.15 4.89
CA LYS A 53 1.53 -7.71 3.65
C LYS A 53 0.61 -6.75 2.92
N ALA A 54 1.17 -5.68 2.37
CA ALA A 54 0.44 -4.78 1.49
C ALA A 54 1.17 -4.72 0.16
N VAL A 55 0.42 -4.74 -0.94
CA VAL A 55 0.97 -4.62 -2.28
C VAL A 55 0.34 -3.41 -2.96
N TRP A 56 1.17 -2.47 -3.35
CA TRP A 56 0.75 -1.29 -4.10
C TRP A 56 1.03 -1.55 -5.58
N LEU A 57 -0.05 -1.72 -6.36
CA LEU A 57 0.03 -1.86 -7.81
C LEU A 57 0.02 -0.45 -8.39
N ILE A 58 1.21 0.06 -8.70
CA ILE A 58 1.42 1.48 -8.98
C ILE A 58 0.58 1.98 -10.14
N ASP A 59 0.58 1.26 -11.26
CA ASP A 59 -0.13 1.70 -12.46
C ASP A 59 -1.65 1.63 -12.32
N HIS A 60 -2.14 0.79 -11.40
CA HIS A 60 -3.57 0.64 -11.17
C HIS A 60 -4.10 1.51 -10.05
N GLY A 61 -3.21 2.10 -9.24
CA GLY A 61 -3.62 2.90 -8.10
C GLY A 61 -4.33 2.08 -7.03
N ILE A 62 -3.98 0.81 -6.90
CA ILE A 62 -4.64 -0.12 -5.98
C ILE A 62 -3.65 -0.58 -4.92
N LEU A 63 -4.12 -0.62 -3.68
CA LEU A 63 -3.36 -1.12 -2.54
C LEU A 63 -4.13 -2.29 -1.95
N ARG A 64 -3.52 -3.49 -1.94
CA ARG A 64 -4.14 -4.70 -1.40
C ARG A 64 -3.43 -5.17 -0.16
N PHE A 65 -4.20 -5.59 0.82
CA PHE A 65 -3.69 -6.09 2.09
C PHE A 65 -3.98 -7.58 2.22
N HIS A 66 -2.96 -8.34 2.63
CA HIS A 66 -3.04 -9.79 2.76
C HIS A 66 -2.55 -10.22 4.15
N ASP A 67 -3.08 -11.37 4.62
CA ASP A 67 -2.56 -11.99 5.83
C ASP A 67 -1.37 -12.91 5.50
N ALA A 68 -0.85 -13.60 6.52
CA ALA A 68 0.32 -14.48 6.34
C ALA A 68 0.04 -15.67 5.43
N GLN A 69 -1.22 -16.05 5.26
CA GLN A 69 -1.62 -17.15 4.40
C GLN A 69 -1.94 -16.68 2.97
N GLY A 70 -1.85 -15.38 2.70
CA GLY A 70 -2.11 -14.85 1.38
C GLY A 70 -3.57 -14.47 1.12
N ASN A 71 -4.42 -14.55 2.14
CA ASN A 71 -5.82 -14.14 1.98
C ASN A 71 -5.92 -12.62 1.90
N THR A 72 -6.71 -12.11 0.96
CA THR A 72 -6.92 -10.67 0.82
C THR A 72 -7.86 -10.18 1.92
N LEU A 73 -7.37 -9.25 2.73
CA LEU A 73 -8.10 -8.68 3.85
C LEU A 73 -8.79 -7.37 3.50
N ARG A 74 -8.19 -6.59 2.63
CA ARG A 74 -8.72 -5.27 2.24
C ARG A 74 -8.12 -4.84 0.91
N THR A 75 -8.90 -4.10 0.13
CA THR A 75 -8.44 -3.47 -1.11
C THR A 75 -8.83 -2.00 -1.06
N ILE A 76 -7.86 -1.12 -1.32
CA ILE A 76 -8.08 0.34 -1.27
C ILE A 76 -7.77 0.91 -2.65
N ASN A 77 -8.67 1.74 -3.16
CA ASN A 77 -8.41 2.54 -4.36
C ASN A 77 -7.74 3.84 -3.91
N LEU A 78 -6.45 3.99 -4.24
CA LEU A 78 -5.65 5.12 -3.77
C LEU A 78 -6.12 6.45 -4.33
N LEU A 79 -6.63 6.46 -5.56
CA LEU A 79 -7.10 7.71 -6.16
C LEU A 79 -8.32 8.26 -5.42
N GLU A 80 -9.22 7.36 -5.00
CA GLU A 80 -10.37 7.78 -4.20
C GLU A 80 -9.98 8.15 -2.77
N LYS A 81 -9.06 7.39 -2.18
CA LYS A 81 -8.71 7.55 -0.77
C LYS A 81 -7.83 8.77 -0.51
N LEU A 82 -6.83 9.01 -1.39
CA LEU A 82 -5.83 10.05 -1.15
C LEU A 82 -6.03 11.30 -1.98
N MET A 83 -6.74 11.21 -3.10
CA MET A 83 -6.86 12.32 -4.06
C MET A 83 -8.29 12.49 -4.55
N PRO A 84 -9.29 12.56 -3.66
CA PRO A 84 -10.69 12.66 -4.11
C PRO A 84 -10.99 13.93 -4.90
N GLN A 85 -10.30 15.04 -4.60
CA GLN A 85 -10.51 16.30 -5.31
C GLN A 85 -10.07 16.20 -6.76
N VAL A 86 -9.03 15.45 -7.03
CA VAL A 86 -8.55 15.22 -8.40
C VAL A 86 -9.59 14.44 -9.20
N MET A 87 -10.21 13.45 -8.57
CA MET A 87 -11.24 12.64 -9.22
C MET A 87 -12.51 13.44 -9.48
N ALA A 88 -12.80 14.43 -8.65
CA ALA A 88 -13.99 15.25 -8.80
C ALA A 88 -13.86 16.27 -9.91
N ALA A 89 -12.66 16.62 -10.28
CA ALA A 89 -12.42 17.55 -11.37
C ALA A 89 -12.70 16.91 -12.71
#